data_ed0dab96e416b9584670612e3d49e491
#
_entry.id   ed0dab96e416b9584670612e3d49e491
#
_cell.length_a   1.000
_cell.length_b   1.000
_cell.length_c   1.000
_cell.angle_alpha   90.00
_cell.angle_beta   90.00
_cell.angle_gamma   90.00
#
_symmetry.space_group_name_H-M   'P 1'
#
loop_
_entity.id
_entity.type
_entity.pdbx_description
1 polymer ?
#
loop_
_entity_poly.entity_id
_entity_poly.type
_entity_poly.pdbx_seq_one_letter_code
_entity_poly.pdbx_strand_id
1 'polypeptide(L)'
;MVLAAVASGGVWLQGRVFDRQFDEFARELADTSVDMGFLLSAEQTGRGFAYRDLAIKLRGKDFRLCWTGRAEFGLGMTARLALDKEYGSMANLPEYGIEGLDDELVLKTGLFSSKPELAWRVKPFRVAAGSLFCSAGGLELTSGDVEHEGRLVWRGLSCSEGGESLRTGDVTFDVSVSKDGRRAEMKAMFEGGSADVEGMNLKTGAFEMASTIEETRAETQEDDALYSQSWTLKSGELDYDGVRVLDALTFRANMTNVPERLVDAMALGGAVSPVILEMAAEQAIMQGGMTFDLDECTVTRGEGTLSAAGRVARDGERIGAFSVRLDPEFGADVKGWPEAVAELKANGSLRTVEGRLEAHVELSTDGVAVNGVKLDSL
;
A
#
# COMPACT_ATOMS: atom_id res chain seq x y z
N MET A 1 -27.01 -41.87 -20.54
CA MET A 1 -27.49 -40.80 -21.42
C MET A 1 -27.94 -39.55 -20.68
N VAL A 2 -28.85 -39.64 -19.69
CA VAL A 2 -29.35 -38.43 -18.96
C VAL A 2 -28.24 -37.64 -18.26
N LEU A 3 -27.32 -38.29 -17.55
CA LEU A 3 -26.19 -37.63 -16.89
C LEU A 3 -25.25 -36.90 -17.88
N ALA A 4 -25.03 -37.50 -19.08
CA ALA A 4 -24.22 -36.86 -20.12
C ALA A 4 -24.92 -35.62 -20.70
N ALA A 5 -26.25 -35.66 -20.88
CA ALA A 5 -27.04 -34.53 -21.35
C ALA A 5 -27.07 -33.38 -20.32
N VAL A 6 -27.21 -33.72 -19.02
CA VAL A 6 -27.17 -32.71 -17.92
C VAL A 6 -25.77 -32.07 -17.80
N ALA A 7 -24.71 -32.90 -17.88
CA ALA A 7 -23.34 -32.38 -17.86
C ALA A 7 -23.04 -31.46 -19.08
N SER A 8 -23.47 -31.88 -20.28
CA SER A 8 -23.30 -31.08 -21.49
C SER A 8 -24.12 -29.78 -21.45
N GLY A 9 -25.34 -29.81 -20.92
CA GLY A 9 -26.16 -28.63 -20.71
C GLY A 9 -25.55 -27.67 -19.72
N GLY A 10 -24.95 -28.19 -18.64
CA GLY A 10 -24.21 -27.38 -17.65
C GLY A 10 -23.00 -26.68 -18.24
N VAL A 11 -22.17 -27.40 -19.01
CA VAL A 11 -20.99 -26.83 -19.70
C VAL A 11 -21.40 -25.75 -20.71
N TRP A 12 -22.46 -25.98 -21.48
CA TRP A 12 -22.97 -24.99 -22.43
C TRP A 12 -23.48 -23.72 -21.73
N LEU A 13 -24.21 -23.88 -20.61
CA LEU A 13 -24.72 -22.75 -19.83
C LEU A 13 -23.57 -21.92 -19.24
N GLN A 14 -22.56 -22.58 -18.67
CA GLN A 14 -21.37 -21.90 -18.16
C GLN A 14 -20.66 -21.11 -19.26
N GLY A 15 -20.49 -21.66 -20.45
CA GLY A 15 -19.90 -20.94 -21.56
C GLY A 15 -20.68 -19.69 -21.97
N ARG A 16 -22.02 -19.72 -21.88
CA ARG A 16 -22.89 -18.56 -22.17
C ARG A 16 -22.81 -17.48 -21.08
N VAL A 17 -22.79 -17.92 -19.82
CA VAL A 17 -22.62 -16.99 -18.68
C VAL A 17 -21.26 -16.34 -18.75
N PHE A 18 -20.20 -17.13 -18.99
CA PHE A 18 -18.85 -16.62 -19.17
C PHE A 18 -18.77 -15.60 -20.31
N ASP A 19 -19.33 -15.88 -21.49
CA ASP A 19 -19.27 -14.95 -22.64
C ASP A 19 -19.85 -13.57 -22.26
N ARG A 20 -20.97 -13.52 -21.52
CA ARG A 20 -21.56 -12.25 -21.05
C ARG A 20 -20.68 -11.54 -20.04
N GLN A 21 -20.22 -12.25 -19.01
CA GLN A 21 -19.40 -11.68 -17.95
C GLN A 21 -18.03 -11.23 -18.48
N PHE A 22 -17.48 -11.97 -19.45
CA PHE A 22 -16.21 -11.59 -20.07
C PHE A 22 -16.33 -10.31 -20.90
N ASP A 23 -17.44 -10.11 -21.62
CA ASP A 23 -17.69 -8.89 -22.39
C ASP A 23 -17.89 -7.66 -21.45
N GLU A 24 -18.48 -7.85 -20.27
CA GLU A 24 -18.59 -6.82 -19.24
C GLU A 24 -17.22 -6.51 -18.64
N PHE A 25 -16.50 -7.52 -18.20
CA PHE A 25 -15.14 -7.41 -17.68
C PHE A 25 -14.18 -6.71 -18.67
N ALA A 26 -14.23 -7.09 -19.96
CA ALA A 26 -13.36 -6.50 -20.97
C ALA A 26 -13.62 -5.00 -21.16
N ARG A 27 -14.87 -4.55 -21.01
CA ARG A 27 -15.24 -3.13 -21.05
C ARG A 27 -14.75 -2.38 -19.81
N GLU A 28 -15.06 -2.89 -18.63
CA GLU A 28 -14.61 -2.30 -17.35
C GLU A 28 -13.08 -2.20 -17.28
N LEU A 29 -12.38 -3.25 -17.73
CA LEU A 29 -10.92 -3.27 -17.80
C LEU A 29 -10.37 -2.17 -18.73
N ALA A 30 -11.00 -1.97 -19.88
CA ALA A 30 -10.61 -0.92 -20.82
C ALA A 30 -10.86 0.47 -20.24
N ASP A 31 -12.02 0.71 -19.63
CA ASP A 31 -12.40 1.99 -19.06
C ASP A 31 -11.48 2.38 -17.90
N THR A 32 -11.26 1.47 -16.94
CA THR A 32 -10.39 1.71 -15.77
C THR A 32 -8.93 1.96 -16.16
N SER A 33 -8.44 1.29 -17.21
CA SER A 33 -7.04 1.39 -17.62
C SER A 33 -6.66 2.74 -18.22
N VAL A 34 -7.60 3.46 -18.80
CA VAL A 34 -7.35 4.80 -19.39
C VAL A 34 -6.92 5.79 -18.31
N ASP A 35 -7.55 5.75 -17.15
CA ASP A 35 -7.23 6.65 -16.03
C ASP A 35 -5.84 6.37 -15.43
N MET A 36 -5.32 5.14 -15.62
CA MET A 36 -3.99 4.74 -15.15
C MET A 36 -2.86 5.03 -16.15
N GLY A 37 -3.16 5.60 -17.32
CA GLY A 37 -2.16 5.96 -18.33
C GLY A 37 -1.63 4.79 -19.19
N PHE A 38 -2.31 3.65 -19.18
CA PHE A 38 -2.07 2.51 -20.07
C PHE A 38 -3.39 1.96 -20.60
N LEU A 39 -3.34 1.09 -21.60
CA LEU A 39 -4.51 0.47 -22.19
C LEU A 39 -4.48 -1.02 -21.87
N LEU A 40 -5.51 -1.51 -21.18
CA LEU A 40 -5.79 -2.93 -21.02
C LEU A 40 -6.94 -3.32 -21.96
N SER A 41 -6.82 -4.46 -22.62
CA SER A 41 -7.90 -5.04 -23.41
C SER A 41 -7.92 -6.55 -23.22
N ALA A 42 -9.12 -7.13 -23.19
CA ALA A 42 -9.33 -8.56 -23.13
C ALA A 42 -10.14 -8.99 -24.35
N GLU A 43 -9.76 -10.11 -24.98
CA GLU A 43 -10.44 -10.64 -26.18
C GLU A 43 -10.52 -12.16 -26.14
N GLN A 44 -11.59 -12.72 -26.73
CA GLN A 44 -11.69 -14.14 -27.02
C GLN A 44 -11.08 -14.40 -28.41
N THR A 45 -10.00 -15.18 -28.46
CA THR A 45 -9.26 -15.49 -29.70
C THR A 45 -9.70 -16.81 -30.33
N GLY A 46 -10.36 -17.68 -29.55
CA GLY A 46 -10.88 -18.95 -30.01
C GLY A 46 -12.06 -19.43 -29.19
N ARG A 47 -12.87 -20.33 -29.79
CA ARG A 47 -14.10 -20.81 -29.16
C ARG A 47 -14.35 -22.28 -29.47
N GLY A 48 -14.60 -23.07 -28.43
CA GLY A 48 -15.09 -24.44 -28.50
C GLY A 48 -16.28 -24.67 -27.57
N PHE A 49 -16.81 -25.91 -27.59
CA PHE A 49 -17.96 -26.26 -26.74
C PHE A 49 -17.67 -26.11 -25.25
N ALA A 50 -16.49 -26.55 -24.80
CA ALA A 50 -16.08 -26.59 -23.41
C ALA A 50 -14.90 -25.65 -23.10
N TYR A 51 -14.54 -24.73 -23.99
CA TYR A 51 -13.44 -23.82 -23.79
C TYR A 51 -13.59 -22.49 -24.54
N ARG A 52 -12.82 -21.49 -24.09
CA ARG A 52 -12.53 -20.24 -24.79
C ARG A 52 -11.03 -19.99 -24.74
N ASP A 53 -10.43 -19.68 -25.88
CA ASP A 53 -9.07 -19.15 -25.92
C ASP A 53 -9.15 -17.64 -25.69
N LEU A 54 -8.29 -17.13 -24.81
CA LEU A 54 -8.31 -15.76 -24.31
C LEU A 54 -6.98 -15.08 -24.56
N ALA A 55 -7.03 -13.77 -24.77
CA ALA A 55 -5.86 -12.90 -24.72
C ALA A 55 -6.17 -11.64 -23.91
N ILE A 56 -5.27 -11.28 -22.99
CA ILE A 56 -5.28 -10.01 -22.26
C ILE A 56 -4.06 -9.24 -22.71
N LYS A 57 -4.25 -8.04 -23.22
CA LYS A 57 -3.18 -7.18 -23.75
C LYS A 57 -3.05 -5.93 -22.92
N LEU A 58 -1.83 -5.64 -22.51
CA LEU A 58 -1.44 -4.41 -21.81
C LEU A 58 -0.53 -3.60 -22.73
N ARG A 59 -0.90 -2.35 -22.99
CA ARG A 59 -0.17 -1.43 -23.85
C ARG A 59 0.09 -0.12 -23.11
N GLY A 60 1.34 0.12 -22.74
CA GLY A 60 1.83 1.40 -22.27
C GLY A 60 2.49 2.20 -23.40
N LYS A 61 3.12 3.32 -23.02
CA LYS A 61 3.84 4.18 -23.95
C LYS A 61 4.99 3.44 -24.64
N ASP A 62 5.80 2.71 -23.86
CA ASP A 62 7.04 2.10 -24.29
C ASP A 62 7.06 0.56 -24.14
N PHE A 63 5.95 -0.05 -23.73
CA PHE A 63 5.86 -1.48 -23.56
C PHE A 63 4.52 -2.07 -24.04
N ARG A 64 4.57 -3.35 -24.44
CA ARG A 64 3.40 -4.15 -24.84
C ARG A 64 3.56 -5.56 -24.31
N LEU A 65 2.59 -6.00 -23.52
CA LEU A 65 2.53 -7.35 -22.97
C LEU A 65 1.23 -8.02 -23.42
N CYS A 66 1.25 -9.34 -23.53
CA CYS A 66 0.08 -10.14 -23.82
C CYS A 66 0.12 -11.41 -22.97
N TRP A 67 -0.98 -11.69 -22.28
CA TRP A 67 -1.22 -13.00 -21.67
C TRP A 67 -2.18 -13.76 -22.56
N THR A 68 -1.78 -14.96 -22.93
CA THR A 68 -2.61 -15.88 -23.74
C THR A 68 -2.90 -17.14 -22.96
N GLY A 69 -4.04 -17.75 -23.21
CA GLY A 69 -4.39 -18.98 -22.53
C GLY A 69 -5.81 -19.46 -22.82
N ARG A 70 -6.31 -20.31 -21.94
CA ARG A 70 -7.59 -20.99 -22.14
C ARG A 70 -8.42 -21.00 -20.86
N ALA A 71 -9.71 -20.69 -21.00
CA ALA A 71 -10.75 -20.95 -20.03
C ALA A 71 -11.45 -22.27 -20.40
N GLU A 72 -11.50 -23.20 -19.46
CA GLU A 72 -12.13 -24.51 -19.60
C GLU A 72 -13.37 -24.59 -18.71
N PHE A 73 -14.45 -25.16 -19.22
CA PHE A 73 -15.73 -25.33 -18.54
C PHE A 73 -15.99 -26.80 -18.20
N GLY A 74 -16.37 -27.06 -16.94
CA GLY A 74 -16.65 -28.40 -16.43
C GLY A 74 -17.61 -28.36 -15.24
N LEU A 75 -17.19 -28.82 -14.05
CA LEU A 75 -17.90 -28.63 -12.79
C LEU A 75 -17.63 -27.24 -12.17
N GLY A 76 -17.07 -26.35 -12.93
CA GLY A 76 -16.69 -24.98 -12.66
C GLY A 76 -15.93 -24.46 -13.87
N MET A 77 -15.41 -23.24 -13.82
CA MET A 77 -14.52 -22.69 -14.82
C MET A 77 -13.10 -22.61 -14.27
N THR A 78 -12.12 -22.93 -15.09
CA THR A 78 -10.71 -22.63 -14.82
C THR A 78 -10.11 -21.97 -16.05
N ALA A 79 -9.66 -20.75 -15.92
CA ALA A 79 -8.87 -20.07 -16.94
C ALA A 79 -7.39 -20.06 -16.51
N ARG A 80 -6.50 -20.42 -17.42
CA ARG A 80 -5.05 -20.31 -17.25
C ARG A 80 -4.48 -19.49 -18.39
N LEU A 81 -3.78 -18.43 -18.02
CA LEU A 81 -3.09 -17.55 -18.95
C LEU A 81 -1.62 -17.42 -18.54
N ALA A 82 -0.75 -17.25 -19.51
CA ALA A 82 0.67 -16.98 -19.30
C ALA A 82 1.12 -15.90 -20.28
N LEU A 83 2.20 -15.21 -19.93
CA LEU A 83 2.84 -14.23 -20.80
C LEU A 83 3.25 -14.86 -22.12
N ASP A 84 2.81 -14.25 -23.21
CA ASP A 84 3.22 -14.62 -24.56
C ASP A 84 4.63 -14.07 -24.82
N LYS A 85 5.61 -14.97 -24.83
CA LYS A 85 7.03 -14.63 -24.97
C LYS A 85 7.42 -14.13 -26.35
N GLU A 86 6.57 -14.34 -27.33
CA GLU A 86 6.77 -13.89 -28.71
C GLU A 86 6.08 -12.54 -29.00
N TYR A 87 5.28 -12.04 -28.05
CA TYR A 87 4.50 -10.82 -28.26
C TYR A 87 5.20 -9.55 -27.76
N GLY A 88 5.28 -8.55 -28.63
CA GLY A 88 5.66 -7.17 -28.27
C GLY A 88 6.99 -7.06 -27.52
N SER A 89 6.97 -6.47 -26.34
CA SER A 89 8.18 -6.24 -25.54
C SER A 89 8.79 -7.54 -25.00
N MET A 90 8.01 -8.61 -24.83
CA MET A 90 8.52 -9.90 -24.34
C MET A 90 9.52 -10.55 -25.31
N ALA A 91 9.29 -10.41 -26.61
CA ALA A 91 10.20 -10.93 -27.64
C ALA A 91 11.60 -10.32 -27.56
N ASN A 92 11.72 -9.09 -27.05
CA ASN A 92 12.98 -8.36 -26.96
C ASN A 92 13.64 -8.42 -25.57
N LEU A 93 13.01 -9.05 -24.56
CA LEU A 93 13.57 -9.12 -23.20
C LEU A 93 14.97 -9.70 -23.13
N PRO A 94 15.35 -10.75 -23.90
CA PRO A 94 16.73 -11.23 -23.90
C PRO A 94 17.75 -10.18 -24.38
N GLU A 95 17.36 -9.29 -25.31
CA GLU A 95 18.21 -8.20 -25.78
C GLU A 95 18.45 -7.15 -24.69
N TYR A 96 17.50 -7.00 -23.76
CA TYR A 96 17.63 -6.14 -22.56
C TYR A 96 18.25 -6.88 -21.38
N GLY A 97 18.74 -8.11 -21.57
CA GLY A 97 19.36 -8.93 -20.53
C GLY A 97 18.38 -9.49 -19.50
N ILE A 98 17.08 -9.53 -19.80
CA ILE A 98 16.07 -10.10 -18.91
C ILE A 98 15.89 -11.59 -19.23
N GLU A 99 16.19 -12.44 -18.24
CA GLU A 99 16.17 -13.89 -18.37
C GLU A 99 15.23 -14.53 -17.34
N GLY A 100 14.55 -15.58 -17.74
CA GLY A 100 13.71 -16.40 -16.85
C GLY A 100 12.38 -15.78 -16.48
N LEU A 101 12.02 -14.61 -17.02
CA LEU A 101 10.70 -14.04 -16.76
C LEU A 101 9.62 -14.95 -17.34
N ASP A 102 8.78 -15.44 -16.45
CA ASP A 102 7.69 -16.38 -16.74
C ASP A 102 6.62 -16.20 -15.68
N ASP A 103 5.36 -16.33 -16.08
CA ASP A 103 4.25 -16.21 -15.15
C ASP A 103 3.12 -17.18 -15.45
N GLU A 104 2.21 -17.32 -14.53
CA GLU A 104 0.96 -18.04 -14.66
C GLU A 104 -0.15 -17.27 -13.94
N LEU A 105 -1.18 -16.91 -14.69
CA LEU A 105 -2.41 -16.34 -14.17
C LEU A 105 -3.51 -17.40 -14.21
N VAL A 106 -4.07 -17.73 -13.06
CA VAL A 106 -5.14 -18.73 -12.92
C VAL A 106 -6.37 -18.05 -12.33
N LEU A 107 -7.49 -18.16 -13.03
CA LEU A 107 -8.81 -17.76 -12.56
C LEU A 107 -9.69 -18.99 -12.42
N LYS A 108 -10.33 -19.16 -11.28
CA LYS A 108 -11.24 -20.29 -11.01
C LYS A 108 -12.58 -19.79 -10.50
N THR A 109 -13.66 -20.43 -10.96
CA THR A 109 -14.98 -20.26 -10.37
C THR A 109 -15.60 -21.63 -10.10
N GLY A 110 -16.25 -21.80 -8.96
CA GLY A 110 -17.02 -23.00 -8.65
C GLY A 110 -18.34 -23.06 -9.42
N LEU A 111 -18.94 -24.25 -9.51
CA LEU A 111 -20.22 -24.47 -10.20
C LEU A 111 -21.37 -23.62 -9.63
N PHE A 112 -21.33 -23.35 -8.32
CA PHE A 112 -22.35 -22.59 -7.58
C PHE A 112 -21.78 -21.30 -6.96
N SER A 113 -20.54 -20.96 -7.25
CA SER A 113 -19.90 -19.72 -6.80
C SER A 113 -19.91 -18.71 -7.92
N SER A 114 -20.52 -17.55 -7.67
CA SER A 114 -20.39 -16.38 -8.54
C SER A 114 -19.07 -15.65 -8.38
N LYS A 115 -18.26 -16.04 -7.37
CA LYS A 115 -17.04 -15.37 -6.99
C LYS A 115 -15.82 -16.09 -7.55
N PRO A 116 -15.03 -15.41 -8.38
CA PRO A 116 -13.80 -15.97 -8.92
C PRO A 116 -12.69 -15.96 -7.85
N GLU A 117 -11.89 -17.02 -7.83
CA GLU A 117 -10.59 -17.06 -7.17
C GLU A 117 -9.51 -16.70 -8.19
N LEU A 118 -8.60 -15.82 -7.82
CA LEU A 118 -7.47 -15.38 -8.65
C LEU A 118 -6.16 -15.85 -8.02
N ALA A 119 -5.26 -16.40 -8.84
CA ALA A 119 -3.86 -16.59 -8.49
C ALA A 119 -2.98 -16.16 -9.67
N TRP A 120 -2.09 -15.21 -9.43
CA TRP A 120 -1.07 -14.81 -10.39
C TRP A 120 0.29 -15.02 -9.77
N ARG A 121 1.17 -15.74 -10.48
CA ARG A 121 2.53 -16.05 -10.03
C ARG A 121 3.51 -15.66 -11.10
N VAL A 122 4.46 -14.82 -10.74
CA VAL A 122 5.65 -14.51 -11.54
C VAL A 122 6.81 -15.28 -10.94
N LYS A 123 7.47 -16.10 -11.74
CA LYS A 123 8.66 -16.86 -11.30
C LYS A 123 9.84 -15.93 -11.04
N PRO A 124 10.82 -16.35 -10.23
CA PRO A 124 12.09 -15.63 -10.10
C PRO A 124 12.73 -15.40 -11.47
N PHE A 125 13.24 -14.20 -11.68
CA PHE A 125 13.90 -13.83 -12.93
C PHE A 125 15.17 -13.01 -12.68
N ARG A 126 15.98 -12.81 -13.71
CA ARG A 126 17.24 -12.06 -13.65
C ARG A 126 17.26 -10.98 -14.72
N VAL A 127 17.98 -9.91 -14.40
CA VAL A 127 18.30 -8.84 -15.35
C VAL A 127 19.81 -8.68 -15.35
N ALA A 128 20.42 -8.75 -16.54
CA ALA A 128 21.86 -8.54 -16.75
C ALA A 128 22.02 -7.56 -17.92
N ALA A 129 22.23 -6.28 -17.63
CA ALA A 129 22.36 -5.22 -18.63
C ALA A 129 23.64 -4.42 -18.38
N GLY A 130 24.68 -4.67 -19.18
CA GLY A 130 26.00 -4.06 -18.99
C GLY A 130 26.63 -4.49 -17.67
N SER A 131 26.91 -3.53 -16.78
CA SER A 131 27.42 -3.74 -15.42
C SER A 131 26.33 -4.02 -14.40
N LEU A 132 25.05 -3.76 -14.73
CA LEU A 132 23.92 -4.01 -13.84
C LEU A 132 23.55 -5.48 -13.82
N PHE A 133 23.46 -6.03 -12.62
CA PHE A 133 23.00 -7.39 -12.37
C PHE A 133 21.93 -7.40 -11.28
N CYS A 134 20.70 -7.81 -11.62
CA CYS A 134 19.60 -7.93 -10.68
C CYS A 134 19.01 -9.34 -10.65
N SER A 135 18.56 -9.78 -9.48
CA SER A 135 17.81 -11.01 -9.28
C SER A 135 16.53 -10.69 -8.50
N ALA A 136 15.38 -10.93 -9.11
CA ALA A 136 14.07 -10.80 -8.47
C ALA A 136 13.58 -12.16 -7.99
N GLY A 137 13.07 -12.24 -6.75
CA GLY A 137 12.62 -13.47 -6.11
C GLY A 137 11.27 -13.98 -6.59
N GLY A 138 10.58 -13.22 -7.43
CA GLY A 138 9.25 -13.53 -7.94
C GLY A 138 8.13 -12.83 -7.16
N LEU A 139 6.89 -13.01 -7.67
CA LEU A 139 5.70 -12.37 -7.11
C LEU A 139 4.55 -13.36 -7.12
N GLU A 140 3.74 -13.36 -6.07
CA GLU A 140 2.51 -14.13 -5.98
C GLU A 140 1.37 -13.21 -5.52
N LEU A 141 0.33 -13.11 -6.35
CA LEU A 141 -0.93 -12.46 -6.00
C LEU A 141 -2.00 -13.54 -5.91
N THR A 142 -2.71 -13.60 -4.81
CA THR A 142 -3.82 -14.52 -4.60
C THR A 142 -5.02 -13.78 -4.07
N SER A 143 -6.21 -14.21 -4.47
CA SER A 143 -7.47 -13.76 -3.92
C SER A 143 -8.40 -14.97 -3.78
N GLY A 144 -8.92 -15.21 -2.59
CA GLY A 144 -9.91 -16.26 -2.35
C GLY A 144 -11.32 -15.83 -2.74
N ASP A 145 -11.59 -14.54 -2.63
CA ASP A 145 -12.78 -13.86 -3.13
C ASP A 145 -12.29 -12.54 -3.72
N VAL A 146 -12.24 -12.43 -5.03
CA VAL A 146 -11.64 -11.28 -5.73
C VAL A 146 -12.20 -9.92 -5.26
N GLU A 147 -13.44 -9.92 -4.80
CA GLU A 147 -14.09 -8.70 -4.31
C GLU A 147 -13.71 -8.35 -2.88
N HIS A 148 -13.28 -9.32 -2.06
CA HIS A 148 -13.20 -9.13 -0.61
C HIS A 148 -11.84 -9.43 0.00
N GLU A 149 -10.99 -10.23 -0.65
CA GLU A 149 -9.70 -10.64 -0.09
C GLU A 149 -8.62 -10.70 -1.17
N GLY A 150 -7.48 -10.08 -0.88
CA GLY A 150 -6.30 -10.13 -1.74
C GLY A 150 -5.04 -10.25 -0.92
N ARG A 151 -4.09 -11.05 -1.40
CA ARG A 151 -2.76 -11.17 -0.85
C ARG A 151 -1.71 -11.08 -1.95
N LEU A 152 -0.77 -10.16 -1.78
CA LEU A 152 0.41 -10.00 -2.62
C LEU A 152 1.64 -10.38 -1.81
N VAL A 153 2.48 -11.25 -2.36
CA VAL A 153 3.79 -11.58 -1.81
C VAL A 153 4.85 -11.35 -2.87
N TRP A 154 5.77 -10.43 -2.62
CA TRP A 154 6.96 -10.23 -3.43
C TRP A 154 8.18 -10.75 -2.68
N ARG A 155 8.98 -11.61 -3.33
CA ARG A 155 10.12 -12.33 -2.74
C ARG A 155 11.45 -11.57 -2.83
N GLY A 156 11.37 -10.26 -2.74
CA GLY A 156 12.52 -9.39 -2.69
C GLY A 156 13.26 -9.21 -4.03
N LEU A 157 14.24 -8.32 -3.99
CA LEU A 157 15.11 -7.94 -5.11
C LEU A 157 16.54 -7.82 -4.61
N SER A 158 17.51 -8.23 -5.43
CA SER A 158 18.92 -7.97 -5.21
C SER A 158 19.53 -7.45 -6.49
N CYS A 159 20.10 -6.25 -6.47
CA CYS A 159 20.80 -5.63 -7.60
C CYS A 159 22.22 -5.26 -7.22
N SER A 160 23.13 -5.29 -8.20
CA SER A 160 24.49 -4.78 -8.06
C SER A 160 24.97 -4.15 -9.35
N GLU A 161 25.73 -3.06 -9.25
CA GLU A 161 26.37 -2.36 -10.36
C GLU A 161 27.60 -1.62 -9.86
N GLY A 162 28.76 -1.82 -10.51
CA GLY A 162 29.96 -1.02 -10.27
C GLY A 162 30.51 -1.00 -8.85
N GLY A 163 30.12 -1.96 -7.99
CA GLY A 163 30.44 -1.98 -6.55
C GLY A 163 29.30 -1.50 -5.66
N GLU A 164 28.25 -0.91 -6.23
CA GLU A 164 27.02 -0.54 -5.55
C GLU A 164 26.08 -1.74 -5.42
N SER A 165 25.23 -1.73 -4.41
CA SER A 165 24.26 -2.81 -4.20
C SER A 165 22.95 -2.32 -3.59
N LEU A 166 21.86 -2.95 -4.01
CA LEU A 166 20.52 -2.80 -3.43
C LEU A 166 19.96 -4.19 -3.12
N ARG A 167 19.49 -4.41 -1.92
CA ARG A 167 18.79 -5.62 -1.53
C ARG A 167 17.53 -5.27 -0.76
N THR A 168 16.41 -5.86 -1.16
CA THR A 168 15.16 -5.79 -0.41
C THR A 168 14.78 -7.18 0.08
N GLY A 169 14.22 -7.27 1.29
CA GLY A 169 13.58 -8.49 1.78
C GLY A 169 12.21 -8.73 1.14
N ASP A 170 11.51 -9.75 1.63
CA ASP A 170 10.16 -10.06 1.19
C ASP A 170 9.19 -8.94 1.58
N VAL A 171 8.21 -8.69 0.72
CA VAL A 171 7.09 -7.78 0.99
C VAL A 171 5.79 -8.58 0.90
N THR A 172 5.00 -8.53 1.95
CA THR A 172 3.65 -9.11 1.97
C THR A 172 2.64 -7.99 2.14
N PHE A 173 1.59 -8.04 1.35
CA PHE A 173 0.48 -7.09 1.39
C PHE A 173 -0.84 -7.86 1.39
N ASP A 174 -1.61 -7.73 2.46
CA ASP A 174 -2.92 -8.34 2.63
C ASP A 174 -4.00 -7.26 2.66
N VAL A 175 -5.06 -7.45 1.89
CA VAL A 175 -6.24 -6.59 1.89
C VAL A 175 -7.48 -7.44 2.12
N SER A 176 -8.38 -6.98 2.95
CA SER A 176 -9.69 -7.58 3.11
C SER A 176 -10.78 -6.50 3.19
N VAL A 177 -11.92 -6.78 2.58
CA VAL A 177 -13.10 -5.91 2.62
C VAL A 177 -14.25 -6.72 3.19
N SER A 178 -15.03 -6.15 4.11
CA SER A 178 -16.21 -6.80 4.66
C SER A 178 -17.26 -7.05 3.57
N LYS A 179 -18.12 -8.06 3.76
CA LYS A 179 -19.13 -8.45 2.75
C LYS A 179 -20.15 -7.37 2.43
N ASP A 180 -20.35 -6.42 3.32
CA ASP A 180 -21.22 -5.26 3.13
C ASP A 180 -20.47 -4.04 2.54
N GLY A 181 -19.16 -4.18 2.27
CA GLY A 181 -18.32 -3.11 1.72
C GLY A 181 -17.97 -1.99 2.69
N ARG A 182 -18.44 -2.06 3.96
CA ARG A 182 -18.33 -0.95 4.90
C ARG A 182 -17.03 -0.89 5.67
N ARG A 183 -16.25 -1.95 5.64
CA ARG A 183 -14.96 -2.04 6.34
C ARG A 183 -13.92 -2.64 5.44
N ALA A 184 -12.78 -1.98 5.33
CA ALA A 184 -11.60 -2.48 4.67
C ALA A 184 -10.43 -2.52 5.66
N GLU A 185 -9.65 -3.59 5.60
CA GLU A 185 -8.42 -3.76 6.35
C GLU A 185 -7.27 -3.99 5.39
N MET A 186 -6.14 -3.36 5.67
CA MET A 186 -4.89 -3.52 4.93
C MET A 186 -3.78 -3.84 5.92
N LYS A 187 -2.93 -4.82 5.57
CA LYS A 187 -1.71 -5.12 6.30
C LYS A 187 -0.56 -5.21 5.31
N ALA A 188 0.54 -4.55 5.63
CA ALA A 188 1.77 -4.65 4.85
C ALA A 188 2.92 -5.03 5.78
N MET A 189 3.76 -5.94 5.33
CA MET A 189 4.97 -6.36 6.02
C MET A 189 6.14 -6.36 5.04
N PHE A 190 7.23 -5.78 5.45
CA PHE A 190 8.49 -5.71 4.74
C PHE A 190 9.60 -6.27 5.64
N GLU A 191 10.38 -7.23 5.17
CA GLU A 191 11.40 -7.91 5.98
C GLU A 191 12.70 -7.14 6.15
N GLY A 192 12.77 -5.92 5.60
CA GLY A 192 13.95 -5.10 5.66
C GLY A 192 14.77 -5.11 4.37
N GLY A 193 15.86 -4.33 4.34
CA GLY A 193 16.69 -4.20 3.17
C GLY A 193 17.99 -3.44 3.43
N SER A 194 18.80 -3.34 2.39
CA SER A 194 20.02 -2.54 2.41
C SER A 194 20.30 -1.94 1.05
N ALA A 195 20.88 -0.75 1.05
CA ALA A 195 21.39 -0.08 -0.13
C ALA A 195 22.80 0.45 0.16
N ASP A 196 23.70 0.24 -0.77
CA ASP A 196 25.04 0.83 -0.77
C ASP A 196 25.21 1.48 -2.15
N VAL A 197 25.02 2.78 -2.20
CA VAL A 197 24.95 3.55 -3.45
C VAL A 197 25.69 4.88 -3.24
N GLU A 198 26.59 5.19 -4.16
CA GLU A 198 27.39 6.45 -4.16
C GLU A 198 28.12 6.72 -2.81
N GLY A 199 28.49 5.67 -2.08
CA GLY A 199 29.14 5.77 -0.76
C GLY A 199 28.19 6.01 0.41
N MET A 200 26.87 6.03 0.17
CA MET A 200 25.84 6.00 1.22
C MET A 200 25.46 4.56 1.53
N ASN A 201 25.51 4.19 2.80
CA ASN A 201 25.07 2.88 3.27
C ASN A 201 23.79 3.03 4.09
N LEU A 202 22.69 2.45 3.60
CA LEU A 202 21.40 2.39 4.28
C LEU A 202 21.06 0.94 4.61
N LYS A 203 20.65 0.68 5.85
CA LYS A 203 20.11 -0.61 6.26
C LYS A 203 18.83 -0.42 7.06
N THR A 204 17.80 -1.14 6.69
CA THR A 204 16.49 -1.10 7.36
C THR A 204 16.15 -2.48 7.92
N GLY A 205 15.63 -2.53 9.13
CA GLY A 205 15.02 -3.72 9.70
C GLY A 205 13.62 -3.97 9.14
N ALA A 206 12.92 -4.91 9.74
CA ALA A 206 11.54 -5.22 9.38
C ALA A 206 10.61 -4.03 9.66
N PHE A 207 9.57 -3.92 8.82
CA PHE A 207 8.57 -2.87 8.90
C PHE A 207 7.19 -3.49 8.73
N GLU A 208 6.26 -3.15 9.63
CA GLU A 208 4.87 -3.60 9.60
C GLU A 208 3.94 -2.40 9.60
N MET A 209 2.94 -2.41 8.74
CA MET A 209 1.87 -1.42 8.70
C MET A 209 0.52 -2.13 8.69
N ALA A 210 -0.42 -1.63 9.46
CA ALA A 210 -1.82 -2.01 9.37
C ALA A 210 -2.69 -0.76 9.31
N SER A 211 -3.72 -0.80 8.49
CA SER A 211 -4.74 0.24 8.41
C SER A 211 -6.12 -0.40 8.34
N THR A 212 -7.08 0.23 9.00
CA THR A 212 -8.49 -0.12 8.90
C THR A 212 -9.26 1.13 8.55
N ILE A 213 -10.17 1.03 7.59
CA ILE A 213 -11.16 2.05 7.28
C ILE A 213 -12.56 1.46 7.45
N GLU A 214 -13.46 2.20 8.09
CA GLU A 214 -14.81 1.75 8.37
C GLU A 214 -15.81 2.90 8.18
N GLU A 215 -16.87 2.63 7.42
CA GLU A 215 -17.99 3.57 7.26
C GLU A 215 -18.76 3.65 8.58
N THR A 216 -18.77 4.81 9.18
CA THR A 216 -19.47 5.08 10.46
C THR A 216 -20.84 5.68 10.26
N ARG A 217 -21.05 6.38 9.13
CA ARG A 217 -22.35 6.93 8.72
C ARG A 217 -22.47 6.80 7.20
N ALA A 218 -23.53 6.14 6.74
CA ALA A 218 -23.82 6.01 5.33
C ALA A 218 -24.19 7.37 4.70
N GLU A 219 -23.88 7.52 3.40
CA GLU A 219 -24.29 8.64 2.59
C GLU A 219 -25.82 8.79 2.59
N THR A 220 -26.29 10.03 2.62
CA THR A 220 -27.70 10.40 2.47
C THR A 220 -27.84 11.48 1.39
N GLN A 221 -29.09 11.86 1.03
CA GLN A 221 -29.30 12.94 0.06
C GLN A 221 -28.77 14.31 0.51
N GLU A 222 -28.55 14.50 1.80
CA GLU A 222 -28.14 15.78 2.40
C GLU A 222 -26.72 15.77 2.97
N ASP A 223 -26.18 14.58 3.28
CA ASP A 223 -24.89 14.41 3.96
C ASP A 223 -24.00 13.37 3.28
N ASP A 224 -22.72 13.67 3.11
CA ASP A 224 -21.68 12.73 2.67
C ASP A 224 -21.50 11.58 3.68
N ALA A 225 -21.03 10.43 3.20
CA ALA A 225 -20.61 9.33 4.08
C ALA A 225 -19.47 9.78 5.00
N LEU A 226 -19.46 9.24 6.21
CA LEU A 226 -18.39 9.47 7.19
C LEU A 226 -17.70 8.15 7.51
N TYR A 227 -16.38 8.23 7.68
CA TYR A 227 -15.52 7.09 7.96
C TYR A 227 -14.72 7.30 9.24
N SER A 228 -14.33 6.20 9.86
CA SER A 228 -13.22 6.13 10.80
C SER A 228 -12.04 5.42 10.13
N GLN A 229 -10.83 5.86 10.46
CA GLN A 229 -9.62 5.24 9.94
C GLN A 229 -8.60 5.11 11.06
N SER A 230 -7.98 3.94 11.15
CA SER A 230 -6.89 3.69 12.10
C SER A 230 -5.63 3.23 11.38
N TRP A 231 -4.47 3.60 11.92
CA TRP A 231 -3.15 3.15 11.45
C TRP A 231 -2.31 2.65 12.60
N THR A 232 -1.57 1.61 12.31
CA THR A 232 -0.48 1.13 13.15
C THR A 232 0.74 0.95 12.27
N LEU A 233 1.88 1.48 12.71
CA LEU A 233 3.16 1.33 12.07
C LEU A 233 4.15 0.83 13.10
N LYS A 234 4.92 -0.19 12.76
CA LYS A 234 6.07 -0.65 13.54
C LYS A 234 7.25 -0.82 12.60
N SER A 235 8.39 -0.30 13.00
CA SER A 235 9.64 -0.46 12.26
C SER A 235 10.70 -0.99 13.21
N GLY A 236 11.55 -1.88 12.70
CA GLY A 236 12.80 -2.24 13.34
C GLY A 236 13.87 -1.17 13.13
N GLU A 237 15.10 -1.60 13.24
CA GLU A 237 16.27 -0.74 13.14
C GLU A 237 16.41 0.00 11.81
N LEU A 238 16.99 1.20 11.86
CA LEU A 238 17.41 1.99 10.73
C LEU A 238 18.86 2.44 10.96
N ASP A 239 19.77 2.00 10.08
CA ASP A 239 21.15 2.45 10.05
C ASP A 239 21.39 3.29 8.79
N TYR A 240 22.14 4.39 8.95
CA TYR A 240 22.59 5.24 7.86
C TYR A 240 24.10 5.51 8.02
N ASP A 241 24.88 5.17 7.00
CA ASP A 241 26.35 5.28 6.99
C ASP A 241 27.04 4.63 8.22
N GLY A 242 26.52 3.47 8.64
CA GLY A 242 27.02 2.74 9.80
C GLY A 242 26.63 3.36 11.15
N VAL A 243 25.83 4.41 11.15
CA VAL A 243 25.29 5.03 12.36
C VAL A 243 23.85 4.56 12.57
N ARG A 244 23.57 4.04 13.76
CA ARG A 244 22.22 3.70 14.16
C ARG A 244 21.39 4.98 14.29
N VAL A 245 20.34 5.10 13.42
CA VAL A 245 19.41 6.24 13.46
C VAL A 245 18.31 5.99 14.48
N LEU A 246 17.74 4.79 14.47
CA LEU A 246 16.77 4.32 15.46
C LEU A 246 16.82 2.79 15.58
N ASP A 247 16.42 2.26 16.73
CA ASP A 247 16.31 0.83 16.98
C ASP A 247 14.89 0.33 16.72
N ALA A 248 13.89 1.14 17.02
CA ALA A 248 12.50 0.84 16.72
C ALA A 248 11.66 2.12 16.64
N LEU A 249 10.59 2.03 15.84
CA LEU A 249 9.51 3.00 15.77
C LEU A 249 8.17 2.28 15.97
N THR A 250 7.34 2.83 16.83
CA THR A 250 5.92 2.47 16.94
C THR A 250 5.08 3.71 16.73
N PHE A 251 4.08 3.62 15.86
CA PHE A 251 3.14 4.69 15.61
C PHE A 251 1.73 4.11 15.60
N ARG A 252 0.79 4.74 16.30
CA ARG A 252 -0.64 4.45 16.28
C ARG A 252 -1.43 5.74 16.24
N ALA A 253 -2.35 5.83 15.28
CA ALA A 253 -3.22 6.98 15.13
C ALA A 253 -4.60 6.55 14.65
N ASN A 254 -5.60 7.36 15.01
CA ASN A 254 -6.98 7.18 14.59
C ASN A 254 -7.54 8.51 14.05
N MET A 255 -8.36 8.43 13.01
CA MET A 255 -9.20 9.52 12.58
C MET A 255 -10.67 9.11 12.68
N THR A 256 -11.55 10.04 13.05
CA THR A 256 -13.00 9.81 13.07
C THR A 256 -13.71 10.94 12.36
N ASN A 257 -14.92 10.67 11.88
CA ASN A 257 -15.72 11.60 11.09
C ASN A 257 -15.00 12.12 9.85
N VAL A 258 -14.25 11.23 9.18
CA VAL A 258 -13.53 11.56 7.93
C VAL A 258 -14.54 11.61 6.79
N PRO A 259 -14.71 12.74 6.08
CA PRO A 259 -15.58 12.81 4.92
C PRO A 259 -15.09 11.92 3.78
N GLU A 260 -16.00 11.30 3.01
CA GLU A 260 -15.70 10.43 1.88
C GLU A 260 -14.72 11.07 0.89
N ARG A 261 -14.95 12.31 0.49
CA ARG A 261 -14.05 13.06 -0.40
C ARG A 261 -12.59 13.13 0.08
N LEU A 262 -12.36 13.13 1.39
CA LEU A 262 -11.01 13.12 1.95
C LEU A 262 -10.41 11.70 1.92
N VAL A 263 -11.24 10.68 2.13
CA VAL A 263 -10.84 9.27 1.97
C VAL A 263 -10.41 9.01 0.53
N ASP A 264 -11.20 9.43 -0.46
CA ASP A 264 -10.90 9.28 -1.88
C ASP A 264 -9.61 10.02 -2.27
N ALA A 265 -9.45 11.26 -1.77
CA ALA A 265 -8.24 12.04 -2.01
C ALA A 265 -6.97 11.36 -1.43
N MET A 266 -7.07 10.75 -0.24
CA MET A 266 -5.98 9.98 0.36
C MET A 266 -5.70 8.68 -0.42
N ALA A 267 -6.74 7.99 -0.92
CA ALA A 267 -6.60 6.77 -1.71
C ALA A 267 -5.91 7.01 -3.05
N LEU A 268 -6.11 8.18 -3.68
CA LEU A 268 -5.42 8.58 -4.90
C LEU A 268 -3.93 8.90 -4.69
N GLY A 269 -3.46 8.99 -3.45
CA GLY A 269 -2.05 9.12 -3.09
C GLY A 269 -1.36 10.30 -3.76
N GLY A 270 -0.24 10.03 -4.45
CA GLY A 270 0.56 11.06 -5.11
C GLY A 270 -0.09 11.80 -6.29
N ALA A 271 -1.30 11.43 -6.71
CA ALA A 271 -2.05 12.14 -7.75
C ALA A 271 -2.71 13.44 -7.23
N VAL A 272 -2.88 13.56 -5.90
CA VAL A 272 -3.44 14.77 -5.27
C VAL A 272 -2.30 15.59 -4.65
N SER A 273 -2.29 16.90 -4.91
CA SER A 273 -1.30 17.79 -4.31
C SER A 273 -1.38 17.76 -2.77
N PRO A 274 -0.24 17.65 -2.05
CA PRO A 274 -0.21 17.71 -0.59
C PRO A 274 -0.96 18.93 -0.02
N VAL A 275 -0.88 20.09 -0.69
CA VAL A 275 -1.57 21.32 -0.29
C VAL A 275 -3.10 21.14 -0.33
N ILE A 276 -3.62 20.44 -1.34
CA ILE A 276 -5.07 20.18 -1.44
C ILE A 276 -5.51 19.24 -0.33
N LEU A 277 -4.73 18.21 -0.02
CA LEU A 277 -5.00 17.30 1.10
C LEU A 277 -4.99 18.04 2.45
N GLU A 278 -4.01 18.90 2.67
CA GLU A 278 -3.88 19.73 3.87
C GLU A 278 -5.11 20.63 4.03
N MET A 279 -5.48 21.37 2.99
CA MET A 279 -6.67 22.24 3.02
C MET A 279 -7.98 21.46 3.25
N ALA A 280 -8.11 20.28 2.65
CA ALA A 280 -9.29 19.43 2.83
C ALA A 280 -9.37 18.88 4.27
N ALA A 281 -8.24 18.47 4.85
CA ALA A 281 -8.15 18.00 6.23
C ALA A 281 -8.44 19.14 7.22
N GLU A 282 -7.84 20.32 7.01
CA GLU A 282 -8.13 21.53 7.81
C GLU A 282 -9.62 21.88 7.78
N GLN A 283 -10.23 21.90 6.61
CA GLN A 283 -11.66 22.16 6.47
C GLN A 283 -12.50 21.10 7.19
N ALA A 284 -12.15 19.82 7.10
CA ALA A 284 -12.86 18.73 7.77
C ALA A 284 -12.78 18.85 9.29
N ILE A 285 -11.63 19.25 9.85
CA ILE A 285 -11.45 19.51 11.29
C ILE A 285 -12.26 20.75 11.71
N MET A 286 -12.10 21.84 10.98
CA MET A 286 -12.68 23.15 11.36
C MET A 286 -14.18 23.21 11.21
N GLN A 287 -14.78 22.50 10.27
CA GLN A 287 -16.19 22.58 9.91
C GLN A 287 -16.94 21.25 10.06
N GLY A 288 -16.28 20.12 9.80
CA GLY A 288 -16.89 18.78 9.72
C GLY A 288 -16.84 17.97 11.00
N GLY A 289 -16.18 18.45 12.07
CA GLY A 289 -16.02 17.71 13.32
C GLY A 289 -15.11 16.48 13.20
N MET A 290 -14.27 16.41 12.16
CA MET A 290 -13.22 15.38 12.05
C MET A 290 -12.26 15.51 13.23
N THR A 291 -11.84 14.37 13.78
CA THR A 291 -10.80 14.32 14.83
C THR A 291 -9.63 13.46 14.38
N PHE A 292 -8.45 13.80 14.87
CA PHE A 292 -7.24 13.00 14.74
C PHE A 292 -6.68 12.75 16.13
N ASP A 293 -6.53 11.48 16.48
CA ASP A 293 -5.92 11.03 17.74
C ASP A 293 -4.60 10.34 17.42
N LEU A 294 -3.49 10.91 17.90
CA LEU A 294 -2.19 10.25 17.95
C LEU A 294 -2.10 9.52 19.29
N ASP A 295 -2.41 8.21 19.28
CA ASP A 295 -2.41 7.40 20.49
C ASP A 295 -0.99 7.14 20.97
N GLU A 296 -0.06 6.92 20.02
CA GLU A 296 1.33 6.61 20.30
C GLU A 296 2.21 6.94 19.09
N CYS A 297 3.28 7.66 19.35
CA CYS A 297 4.44 7.73 18.46
C CYS A 297 5.67 7.55 19.35
N THR A 298 6.35 6.42 19.26
CA THR A 298 7.49 6.06 20.11
C THR A 298 8.67 5.69 19.24
N VAL A 299 9.79 6.40 19.41
CA VAL A 299 11.09 6.10 18.75
C VAL A 299 12.07 5.72 19.84
N THR A 300 12.73 4.57 19.68
CA THR A 300 13.81 4.13 20.57
C THR A 300 15.15 4.22 19.88
N ARG A 301 16.17 4.67 20.61
CA ARG A 301 17.56 4.72 20.19
C ARG A 301 18.49 4.52 21.39
N GLY A 302 19.27 3.41 21.36
CA GLY A 302 20.07 3.01 22.50
C GLY A 302 19.21 2.78 23.74
N GLU A 303 19.53 3.44 24.85
CA GLU A 303 18.76 3.37 26.08
C GLU A 303 17.67 4.45 26.20
N GLY A 304 17.61 5.37 25.21
CA GLY A 304 16.70 6.51 25.22
C GLY A 304 15.45 6.31 24.36
N THR A 305 14.38 6.98 24.75
CA THR A 305 13.09 6.98 24.07
C THR A 305 12.58 8.39 23.85
N LEU A 306 12.06 8.65 22.64
CA LEU A 306 11.23 9.80 22.31
C LEU A 306 9.80 9.29 22.15
N SER A 307 8.83 9.88 22.83
CA SER A 307 7.42 9.54 22.66
C SER A 307 6.56 10.79 22.47
N ALA A 308 5.51 10.66 21.67
CA ALA A 308 4.50 11.68 21.47
C ALA A 308 3.10 11.05 21.44
N ALA A 309 2.14 11.77 22.01
CA ALA A 309 0.71 11.45 21.92
C ALA A 309 -0.09 12.76 21.97
N GLY A 310 -1.30 12.76 21.38
CA GLY A 310 -2.11 13.94 21.36
C GLY A 310 -3.35 13.82 20.53
N ARG A 311 -4.11 14.91 20.49
CA ARG A 311 -5.38 14.95 19.77
C ARG A 311 -5.53 16.28 19.04
N VAL A 312 -6.05 16.22 17.82
CA VAL A 312 -6.58 17.35 17.05
C VAL A 312 -8.09 17.19 16.93
N ALA A 313 -8.81 18.10 17.52
CA ALA A 313 -10.27 18.19 17.47
C ALA A 313 -10.65 19.64 17.82
N ARG A 314 -11.51 20.25 17.04
CA ARG A 314 -11.94 21.62 17.31
C ARG A 314 -12.88 21.67 18.52
N ASP A 315 -12.52 22.47 19.50
CA ASP A 315 -13.35 22.82 20.65
C ASP A 315 -13.25 24.34 20.89
N GLY A 316 -14.15 25.11 20.30
CA GLY A 316 -14.10 26.56 20.30
C GLY A 316 -12.86 27.10 19.57
N GLU A 317 -12.00 27.82 20.32
CA GLU A 317 -10.74 28.35 19.81
C GLU A 317 -9.59 27.34 19.86
N ARG A 318 -9.72 26.27 20.65
CA ARG A 318 -8.75 25.19 20.74
C ARG A 318 -8.92 24.22 19.57
N ILE A 319 -7.80 23.90 18.91
CA ILE A 319 -7.79 22.94 17.79
C ILE A 319 -7.18 21.62 18.21
N GLY A 320 -6.23 21.61 19.17
CA GLY A 320 -5.63 20.37 19.62
C GLY A 320 -4.52 20.53 20.63
N ALA A 321 -4.00 19.42 21.10
CA ALA A 321 -2.82 19.39 21.96
C ALA A 321 -2.03 18.09 21.79
N PHE A 322 -0.70 18.19 21.92
CA PHE A 322 0.23 17.07 21.91
C PHE A 322 1.15 17.16 23.12
N SER A 323 1.49 16.01 23.65
CA SER A 323 2.53 15.86 24.68
C SER A 323 3.70 15.11 24.08
N VAL A 324 4.89 15.64 24.21
CA VAL A 324 6.14 15.01 23.76
C VAL A 324 6.99 14.75 25.00
N ARG A 325 7.54 13.54 25.09
CA ARG A 325 8.45 13.12 26.16
C ARG A 325 9.75 12.61 25.56
N LEU A 326 10.85 13.01 26.14
CA LEU A 326 12.18 12.66 25.68
C LEU A 326 13.04 12.23 26.87
N ASP A 327 13.56 11.01 26.81
CA ASP A 327 14.55 10.55 27.78
C ASP A 327 15.88 11.30 27.56
N PRO A 328 16.63 11.66 28.61
CA PRO A 328 17.88 12.41 28.48
C PRO A 328 18.95 11.70 27.64
N GLU A 329 18.89 10.36 27.60
CA GLU A 329 19.82 9.49 26.89
C GLU A 329 19.51 9.38 25.39
N PHE A 330 18.29 9.76 24.95
CA PHE A 330 17.90 9.70 23.56
C PHE A 330 18.78 10.61 22.70
N GLY A 331 19.49 10.03 21.74
CA GLY A 331 20.33 10.77 20.82
C GLY A 331 21.58 11.40 21.43
N ALA A 332 21.95 11.06 22.67
CA ALA A 332 23.11 11.64 23.35
C ALA A 332 24.45 11.45 22.61
N ASP A 333 24.51 10.42 21.74
CA ASP A 333 25.64 10.10 20.84
C ASP A 333 25.58 10.84 19.50
N VAL A 334 24.48 11.54 19.20
CA VAL A 334 24.32 12.27 17.92
C VAL A 334 24.95 13.63 18.03
N LYS A 335 25.91 13.93 17.14
CA LYS A 335 26.59 15.23 17.10
C LYS A 335 25.59 16.37 16.90
N GLY A 336 25.65 17.36 17.80
CA GLY A 336 24.78 18.55 17.81
C GLY A 336 23.42 18.32 18.50
N TRP A 337 23.06 17.11 18.86
CA TRP A 337 21.80 16.82 19.56
C TRP A 337 21.79 17.35 21.00
N PRO A 338 22.84 17.12 21.82
CA PRO A 338 22.89 17.67 23.17
C PRO A 338 22.79 19.20 23.22
N GLU A 339 23.41 19.88 22.25
CA GLU A 339 23.35 21.32 22.09
C GLU A 339 21.95 21.80 21.74
N ALA A 340 21.28 21.14 20.78
CA ALA A 340 19.91 21.44 20.41
C ALA A 340 18.93 21.24 21.58
N VAL A 341 19.08 20.16 22.35
CA VAL A 341 18.30 19.91 23.57
C VAL A 341 18.53 20.98 24.61
N ALA A 342 19.79 21.43 24.79
CA ALA A 342 20.12 22.50 25.73
C ALA A 342 19.48 23.85 25.31
N GLU A 343 19.46 24.16 24.03
CA GLU A 343 18.79 25.34 23.49
C GLU A 343 17.26 25.28 23.69
N LEU A 344 16.62 24.13 23.40
CA LEU A 344 15.18 23.94 23.63
C LEU A 344 14.80 24.02 25.11
N LYS A 345 15.72 23.67 26.04
CA LYS A 345 15.55 23.89 27.47
C LYS A 345 15.68 25.37 27.84
N ALA A 346 16.66 26.04 27.27
CA ALA A 346 16.94 27.46 27.57
C ALA A 346 15.80 28.38 27.12
N ASN A 347 15.17 28.09 25.99
CA ASN A 347 14.02 28.85 25.47
C ASN A 347 12.66 28.42 26.04
N GLY A 348 12.62 27.40 26.92
CA GLY A 348 11.41 26.92 27.58
C GLY A 348 10.56 25.94 26.76
N SER A 349 11.00 25.55 25.54
CA SER A 349 10.29 24.57 24.69
C SER A 349 10.38 23.16 25.27
N LEU A 350 11.41 22.84 26.06
CA LEU A 350 11.54 21.63 26.85
C LEU A 350 11.63 21.93 28.33
N ARG A 351 10.89 21.20 29.16
CA ARG A 351 10.96 21.30 30.64
C ARG A 351 11.38 19.96 31.22
N THR A 352 12.13 19.98 32.32
CA THR A 352 12.44 18.73 33.02
C THR A 352 11.32 18.43 34.04
N VAL A 353 10.68 17.28 33.88
CA VAL A 353 9.65 16.78 34.76
C VAL A 353 10.01 15.35 35.16
N GLU A 354 10.18 15.10 36.46
CA GLU A 354 10.52 13.76 36.99
C GLU A 354 11.74 13.09 36.31
N GLY A 355 12.75 13.92 35.93
CA GLY A 355 13.97 13.42 35.27
C GLY A 355 13.89 13.26 33.76
N ARG A 356 12.71 13.42 33.13
CA ARG A 356 12.48 13.41 31.70
C ARG A 356 12.30 14.81 31.16
N LEU A 357 12.52 14.95 29.87
CA LEU A 357 12.24 16.19 29.13
C LEU A 357 10.84 16.12 28.53
N GLU A 358 10.04 17.13 28.78
CA GLU A 358 8.66 17.20 28.27
C GLU A 358 8.40 18.52 27.54
N ALA A 359 7.61 18.42 26.47
CA ALA A 359 6.98 19.55 25.80
C ALA A 359 5.48 19.29 25.70
N HIS A 360 4.69 20.34 25.98
CA HIS A 360 3.27 20.34 25.74
C HIS A 360 2.99 21.36 24.64
N VAL A 361 2.47 20.87 23.50
CA VAL A 361 2.16 21.67 22.32
C VAL A 361 0.66 21.89 22.27
N GLU A 362 0.21 23.12 22.23
CA GLU A 362 -1.19 23.50 22.07
C GLU A 362 -1.41 24.17 20.72
N LEU A 363 -2.44 23.73 20.02
CA LEU A 363 -2.89 24.30 18.74
C LEU A 363 -4.18 25.06 18.98
N SER A 364 -4.22 26.28 18.51
CA SER A 364 -5.41 27.14 18.62
C SER A 364 -5.58 27.96 17.34
N THR A 365 -6.74 28.64 17.20
CA THR A 365 -6.99 29.59 16.09
C THR A 365 -6.00 30.75 16.09
N ASP A 366 -5.37 31.06 17.24
CA ASP A 366 -4.38 32.12 17.43
C ASP A 366 -2.94 31.68 17.17
N GLY A 367 -2.70 30.41 16.78
CA GLY A 367 -1.41 29.84 16.49
C GLY A 367 -1.01 28.70 17.43
N VAL A 368 0.29 28.43 17.50
CA VAL A 368 0.90 27.34 18.25
C VAL A 368 1.56 27.87 19.51
N ALA A 369 1.34 27.19 20.64
CA ALA A 369 2.05 27.44 21.88
C ALA A 369 2.78 26.17 22.35
N VAL A 370 3.99 26.31 22.85
CA VAL A 370 4.76 25.23 23.47
C VAL A 370 5.01 25.56 24.92
N ASN A 371 4.55 24.72 25.83
CA ASN A 371 4.59 24.94 27.27
C ASN A 371 4.00 26.29 27.69
N GLY A 372 2.96 26.78 26.96
CA GLY A 372 2.32 28.07 27.21
C GLY A 372 3.06 29.29 26.62
N VAL A 373 4.17 29.08 25.91
CA VAL A 373 4.88 30.15 25.19
C VAL A 373 4.40 30.12 23.73
N LYS A 374 3.76 31.19 23.27
CA LYS A 374 3.35 31.31 21.85
C LYS A 374 4.61 31.36 20.98
N LEU A 375 4.62 30.56 19.94
CA LEU A 375 5.62 30.65 18.89
C LEU A 375 5.12 31.71 17.89
N ASP A 376 5.91 32.78 17.75
CA ASP A 376 5.72 33.74 16.68
C ASP A 376 5.86 32.98 15.37
N SER A 377 4.84 33.06 14.47
CA SER A 377 4.62 32.34 13.22
C SER A 377 5.85 31.64 12.62
N LEU A 378 5.82 30.30 12.53
CA LEU A 378 6.75 29.52 11.72
C LEU A 378 6.67 29.93 10.27
#